data_dc1501ce4b34d791d1b9fa76b7625214
#
_entry.id   dc1501ce4b34d791d1b9fa76b7625214
#
_cell.length_a   1.000
_cell.length_b   1.000
_cell.length_c   1.000
_cell.angle_alpha   90.00
_cell.angle_beta   90.00
_cell.angle_gamma   90.00
#
_symmetry.space_group_name_H-M   'P 1'
#
loop_
_entity.id
_entity.type
_entity.pdbx_description
1 polymer ?
#
loop_
_entity_poly.entity_id
_entity_poly.type
_entity_poly.pdbx_seq_one_letter_code
_entity_poly.pdbx_strand_id
1 'polypeptide(L)'
;GTHTLTVSDLEERIVFTNGCFDILHTGHFELLAEAKSLGGKLIVGINSDDSVRRFKGPKRPINNVNKRKKQLELLPWVDEVIVFDEDTPYRLIKEVVPHVIVKGGDYTVEQVVGHDLADVHLVPTVEGYSTTQIIEASK
;
A
#
# COMPACT_ATOMS: atom_id res chain seq x y z
N GLY A 1 4.66 -24.79 17.01
CA GLY A 1 5.66 -25.54 16.29
C GLY A 1 6.23 -24.78 15.13
N THR A 2 7.37 -25.21 14.71
CA THR A 2 8.03 -24.62 13.58
C THR A 2 7.32 -25.08 12.31
N HIS A 3 6.55 -24.21 11.73
CA HIS A 3 5.85 -24.51 10.49
C HIS A 3 6.58 -23.80 9.34
N THR A 4 7.21 -24.57 8.49
CA THR A 4 7.86 -24.02 7.30
C THR A 4 6.82 -23.81 6.22
N LEU A 5 6.74 -22.59 5.69
CA LEU A 5 5.83 -22.31 4.59
C LEU A 5 6.29 -22.99 3.31
N THR A 6 5.38 -23.65 2.62
CA THR A 6 5.66 -24.21 1.30
C THR A 6 5.46 -23.14 0.23
N VAL A 7 5.92 -23.42 -1.00
CA VAL A 7 5.68 -22.53 -2.13
C VAL A 7 4.16 -22.35 -2.35
N SER A 8 3.40 -23.44 -2.19
CA SER A 8 1.95 -23.39 -2.33
C SER A 8 1.30 -22.47 -1.30
N ASP A 9 1.76 -22.55 -0.04
CA ASP A 9 1.23 -21.67 1.01
C ASP A 9 1.50 -20.20 0.69
N LEU A 10 2.69 -19.88 0.19
CA LEU A 10 3.03 -18.51 -0.20
C LEU A 10 2.19 -18.03 -1.37
N GLU A 11 1.95 -18.88 -2.36
CA GLU A 11 1.13 -18.52 -3.53
C GLU A 11 -0.31 -18.23 -3.17
N GLU A 12 -0.83 -18.84 -2.12
CA GLU A 12 -2.20 -18.61 -1.65
C GLU A 12 -2.33 -17.39 -0.74
N ARG A 13 -1.22 -16.83 -0.26
CA ARG A 13 -1.28 -15.69 0.65
C ARG A 13 -1.64 -14.42 -0.09
N ILE A 14 -2.53 -13.66 0.53
CA ILE A 14 -2.95 -12.35 0.03
C ILE A 14 -2.21 -11.29 0.84
N VAL A 15 -1.51 -10.41 0.14
CA VAL A 15 -0.80 -9.28 0.74
C VAL A 15 -1.53 -8.00 0.37
N PHE A 16 -1.73 -7.12 1.33
CA PHE A 16 -2.40 -5.85 1.14
C PHE A 16 -1.49 -4.70 1.53
N THR A 17 -1.50 -3.65 0.74
CA THR A 17 -0.90 -2.38 1.12
C THR A 17 -1.83 -1.27 0.66
N ASN A 18 -1.70 -0.10 1.27
CA ASN A 18 -2.54 1.03 0.90
C ASN A 18 -1.75 2.34 0.90
N GLY A 19 -2.25 3.30 0.17
CA GLY A 19 -1.69 4.64 0.12
C GLY A 19 -2.35 5.45 -0.97
N CYS A 20 -1.93 6.70 -1.11
CA CYS A 20 -2.43 7.57 -2.17
C CYS A 20 -1.77 7.24 -3.50
N PHE A 21 -0.49 6.93 -3.47
CA PHE A 21 0.32 6.63 -4.66
C PHE A 21 0.14 7.70 -5.75
N ASP A 22 0.21 8.97 -5.33
CA ASP A 22 -0.03 10.10 -6.22
C ASP A 22 1.11 10.26 -7.23
N ILE A 23 2.33 10.33 -6.70
CA ILE A 23 3.54 10.41 -7.52
C ILE A 23 4.40 9.18 -7.20
N LEU A 24 4.53 8.29 -8.16
CA LEU A 24 5.31 7.07 -7.95
C LEU A 24 6.81 7.37 -8.02
N HIS A 25 7.57 6.72 -7.13
CA HIS A 25 9.01 6.85 -7.07
C HIS A 25 9.64 5.53 -6.63
N THR A 26 10.97 5.49 -6.60
CA THR A 26 11.75 4.28 -6.30
C THR A 26 11.31 3.63 -4.98
N GLY A 27 11.03 4.44 -3.94
CA GLY A 27 10.58 3.91 -2.66
C GLY A 27 9.27 3.13 -2.77
N HIS A 28 8.34 3.61 -3.61
CA HIS A 28 7.09 2.88 -3.86
C HIS A 28 7.36 1.56 -4.57
N PHE A 29 8.26 1.56 -5.56
CA PHE A 29 8.58 0.34 -6.29
C PHE A 29 9.23 -0.70 -5.39
N GLU A 30 10.15 -0.29 -4.52
CA GLU A 30 10.78 -1.18 -3.56
C GLU A 30 9.76 -1.77 -2.58
N LEU A 31 8.85 -0.93 -2.08
CA LEU A 31 7.78 -1.36 -1.19
C LEU A 31 6.89 -2.40 -1.85
N LEU A 32 6.45 -2.12 -3.08
CA LEU A 32 5.54 -3.01 -3.81
C LEU A 32 6.22 -4.33 -4.17
N ALA A 33 7.48 -4.29 -4.58
CA ALA A 33 8.25 -5.49 -4.89
C ALA A 33 8.42 -6.37 -3.65
N GLU A 34 8.75 -5.76 -2.51
CA GLU A 34 8.88 -6.50 -1.25
C GLU A 34 7.53 -7.07 -0.82
N ALA A 35 6.45 -6.29 -0.93
CA ALA A 35 5.11 -6.75 -0.61
C ALA A 35 4.73 -7.98 -1.44
N LYS A 36 4.98 -7.93 -2.74
CA LYS A 36 4.67 -9.07 -3.62
C LYS A 36 5.46 -10.31 -3.24
N SER A 37 6.70 -10.15 -2.77
CA SER A 37 7.53 -11.28 -2.37
C SER A 37 6.99 -12.04 -1.16
N LEU A 38 6.05 -11.45 -0.42
CA LEU A 38 5.48 -12.05 0.79
C LEU A 38 4.27 -12.95 0.51
N GLY A 39 3.79 -12.99 -0.72
CA GLY A 39 2.65 -13.83 -1.07
C GLY A 39 2.42 -13.94 -2.56
N GLY A 40 1.37 -14.66 -2.94
CA GLY A 40 1.05 -14.89 -4.34
C GLY A 40 0.20 -13.78 -4.97
N LYS A 41 -0.50 -12.99 -4.16
CA LYS A 41 -1.36 -11.93 -4.67
C LYS A 41 -1.16 -10.65 -3.87
N LEU A 42 -0.84 -9.55 -4.56
CA LEU A 42 -0.73 -8.23 -3.96
C LEU A 42 -1.91 -7.37 -4.38
N ILE A 43 -2.66 -6.92 -3.38
CA ILE A 43 -3.78 -5.99 -3.55
C ILE A 43 -3.37 -4.64 -3.00
N VAL A 44 -3.52 -3.60 -3.80
CA VAL A 44 -3.21 -2.23 -3.41
C VAL A 44 -4.50 -1.44 -3.26
N GLY A 45 -4.75 -0.91 -2.07
CA GLY A 45 -5.87 0.00 -1.82
C GLY A 45 -5.40 1.44 -2.03
N ILE A 46 -6.13 2.22 -2.83
CA ILE A 46 -5.80 3.62 -3.03
C ILE A 46 -6.96 4.51 -2.62
N ASN A 47 -6.63 5.65 -2.05
CA ASN A 47 -7.63 6.64 -1.65
C ASN A 47 -8.26 7.28 -2.88
N SER A 48 -9.58 7.49 -2.85
CA SER A 48 -10.28 8.26 -3.88
C SER A 48 -9.77 9.70 -3.88
N ASP A 49 -10.07 10.46 -4.92
CA ASP A 49 -9.68 11.88 -4.98
C ASP A 49 -10.26 12.67 -3.81
N ASP A 50 -11.51 12.42 -3.44
CA ASP A 50 -12.14 13.10 -2.31
C ASP A 50 -11.47 12.71 -0.99
N SER A 51 -11.13 11.45 -0.81
CA SER A 51 -10.42 10.98 0.37
C SER A 51 -9.06 11.67 0.51
N VAL A 52 -8.32 11.79 -0.58
CA VAL A 52 -7.03 12.48 -0.57
C VAL A 52 -7.21 13.96 -0.19
N ARG A 53 -8.20 14.62 -0.77
CA ARG A 53 -8.46 16.04 -0.46
C ARG A 53 -8.78 16.27 1.01
N ARG A 54 -9.50 15.35 1.64
CA ARG A 54 -9.87 15.50 3.05
C ARG A 54 -8.67 15.59 3.99
N PHE A 55 -7.57 14.87 3.69
CA PHE A 55 -6.43 14.89 4.59
C PHE A 55 -5.17 15.57 4.03
N LYS A 56 -5.07 15.74 2.72
CA LYS A 56 -3.92 16.44 2.11
C LYS A 56 -4.24 17.83 1.61
N GLY A 57 -5.51 18.21 1.58
CA GLY A 57 -5.92 19.54 1.18
C GLY A 57 -6.42 19.62 -0.26
N PRO A 58 -6.98 20.79 -0.66
CA PRO A 58 -7.69 20.92 -1.94
C PRO A 58 -6.80 20.88 -3.17
N LYS A 59 -5.47 20.98 -3.01
CA LYS A 59 -4.54 20.92 -4.13
C LYS A 59 -4.10 19.49 -4.46
N ARG A 60 -4.62 18.50 -3.72
CA ARG A 60 -4.29 17.09 -3.91
C ARG A 60 -5.54 16.30 -4.26
N PRO A 61 -5.40 15.17 -4.99
CA PRO A 61 -4.17 14.63 -5.55
C PRO A 61 -3.73 15.42 -6.79
N ILE A 62 -2.45 15.29 -7.16
CA ILE A 62 -1.93 15.83 -8.41
C ILE A 62 -2.44 14.99 -9.58
N ASN A 63 -2.43 13.67 -9.40
CA ASN A 63 -2.96 12.73 -10.38
C ASN A 63 -4.31 12.21 -9.89
N ASN A 64 -5.33 12.23 -10.77
CA ASN A 64 -6.65 11.70 -10.39
C ASN A 64 -6.60 10.19 -10.17
N VAL A 65 -7.66 9.66 -9.53
CA VAL A 65 -7.70 8.25 -9.14
C VAL A 65 -7.57 7.31 -10.33
N ASN A 66 -8.15 7.66 -11.48
CA ASN A 66 -8.08 6.82 -12.68
C ASN A 66 -6.64 6.69 -13.16
N LYS A 67 -5.90 7.78 -13.17
CA LYS A 67 -4.49 7.79 -13.57
C LYS A 67 -3.63 7.03 -12.57
N ARG A 68 -3.85 7.25 -11.27
CA ARG A 68 -3.11 6.55 -10.22
C ARG A 68 -3.34 5.04 -10.28
N LYS A 69 -4.59 4.63 -10.45
CA LYS A 69 -4.94 3.22 -10.58
C LYS A 69 -4.26 2.58 -11.79
N LYS A 70 -4.32 3.25 -12.94
CA LYS A 70 -3.70 2.75 -14.16
C LYS A 70 -2.21 2.56 -14.03
N GLN A 71 -1.53 3.53 -13.42
CA GLN A 71 -0.08 3.46 -13.23
C GLN A 71 0.31 2.27 -12.37
N LEU A 72 -0.45 2.01 -11.30
CA LEU A 72 -0.21 0.86 -10.43
C LEU A 72 -0.49 -0.46 -11.13
N GLU A 73 -1.57 -0.52 -11.91
CA GLU A 73 -1.93 -1.74 -12.64
C GLU A 73 -0.89 -2.16 -13.68
N LEU A 74 -0.07 -1.22 -14.14
CA LEU A 74 1.01 -1.51 -15.09
C LEU A 74 2.25 -2.12 -14.43
N LEU A 75 2.35 -2.08 -13.11
CA LEU A 75 3.51 -2.61 -12.41
C LEU A 75 3.42 -4.13 -12.27
N PRO A 76 4.52 -4.85 -12.49
CA PRO A 76 4.49 -6.32 -12.49
C PRO A 76 4.17 -6.93 -11.13
N TRP A 77 4.38 -6.18 -10.04
CA TRP A 77 4.14 -6.69 -8.68
C TRP A 77 2.69 -6.59 -8.25
N VAL A 78 1.89 -5.75 -8.92
CA VAL A 78 0.53 -5.43 -8.49
C VAL A 78 -0.47 -6.33 -9.22
N ASP A 79 -1.26 -7.08 -8.44
CA ASP A 79 -2.28 -7.97 -8.99
C ASP A 79 -3.64 -7.30 -9.10
N GLU A 80 -3.97 -6.43 -8.12
CA GLU A 80 -5.27 -5.77 -8.11
C GLU A 80 -5.17 -4.42 -7.41
N VAL A 81 -5.88 -3.42 -7.92
CA VAL A 81 -5.98 -2.10 -7.31
C VAL A 81 -7.44 -1.83 -6.98
N ILE A 82 -7.72 -1.47 -5.73
CA ILE A 82 -9.08 -1.18 -5.26
C ILE A 82 -9.11 0.24 -4.71
N VAL A 83 -10.08 1.04 -5.13
CA VAL A 83 -10.28 2.41 -4.66
C VAL A 83 -11.18 2.38 -3.43
N PHE A 84 -10.81 3.10 -2.39
CA PHE A 84 -11.68 3.31 -1.23
C PHE A 84 -11.86 4.80 -0.97
N ASP A 85 -13.06 5.18 -0.51
CA ASP A 85 -13.42 6.59 -0.30
C ASP A 85 -13.31 7.02 1.17
N GLU A 86 -13.30 6.06 2.09
CA GLU A 86 -13.24 6.32 3.52
C GLU A 86 -11.88 6.93 3.91
N ASP A 87 -11.80 7.50 5.12
CA ASP A 87 -10.55 8.08 5.61
C ASP A 87 -9.47 7.03 5.87
N THR A 88 -9.88 5.80 6.23
CA THR A 88 -8.96 4.70 6.45
C THR A 88 -9.39 3.48 5.63
N PRO A 89 -8.48 2.55 5.33
CA PRO A 89 -8.80 1.35 4.57
C PRO A 89 -9.39 0.21 5.42
N TYR A 90 -9.82 0.47 6.65
CA TYR A 90 -10.21 -0.60 7.59
C TYR A 90 -11.34 -1.48 7.03
N ARG A 91 -12.40 -0.86 6.49
CA ARG A 91 -13.52 -1.62 5.90
C ARG A 91 -13.05 -2.46 4.72
N LEU A 92 -12.22 -1.89 3.87
CA LEU A 92 -11.67 -2.60 2.71
C LEU A 92 -10.82 -3.80 3.16
N ILE A 93 -10.00 -3.63 4.19
CA ILE A 93 -9.18 -4.71 4.73
C ILE A 93 -10.06 -5.85 5.24
N LYS A 94 -11.18 -5.51 5.91
CA LYS A 94 -12.14 -6.52 6.37
C LYS A 94 -12.75 -7.30 5.22
N GLU A 95 -12.98 -6.66 4.08
CA GLU A 95 -13.54 -7.31 2.89
C GLU A 95 -12.51 -8.16 2.17
N VAL A 96 -11.27 -7.68 2.06
CA VAL A 96 -10.18 -8.37 1.38
C VAL A 96 -9.70 -9.59 2.16
N VAL A 97 -9.71 -9.51 3.47
CA VAL A 97 -9.21 -10.56 4.39
C VAL A 97 -7.78 -10.96 4.03
N PRO A 98 -6.82 -10.02 4.04
CA PRO A 98 -5.45 -10.36 3.70
C PRO A 98 -4.78 -11.16 4.80
N HIS A 99 -3.73 -11.89 4.44
CA HIS A 99 -2.88 -12.58 5.41
C HIS A 99 -1.85 -11.63 6.01
N VAL A 100 -1.36 -10.67 5.19
CA VAL A 100 -0.32 -9.72 5.58
C VAL A 100 -0.70 -8.33 5.08
N ILE A 101 -0.49 -7.33 5.94
CA ILE A 101 -0.58 -5.91 5.58
C ILE A 101 0.85 -5.37 5.57
N VAL A 102 1.25 -4.73 4.47
CA VAL A 102 2.57 -4.12 4.34
C VAL A 102 2.42 -2.61 4.47
N LYS A 103 3.26 -2.00 5.30
CA LYS A 103 3.25 -0.55 5.50
C LYS A 103 4.68 -0.02 5.48
N GLY A 104 4.91 1.00 4.67
CA GLY A 104 6.21 1.68 4.64
C GLY A 104 6.22 2.88 5.57
N GLY A 105 7.40 3.20 6.10
CA GLY A 105 7.59 4.36 6.97
C GLY A 105 7.88 3.98 8.41
N ASP A 106 7.95 5.01 9.26
CA ASP A 106 8.29 4.83 10.67
C ASP A 106 7.02 4.62 11.50
N TYR A 107 6.46 3.42 11.38
CA TYR A 107 5.27 3.04 12.13
C TYR A 107 5.58 1.89 13.07
N THR A 108 4.83 1.83 14.18
CA THR A 108 4.76 0.60 14.97
C THR A 108 3.61 -0.24 14.44
N VAL A 109 3.59 -1.53 14.77
CA VAL A 109 2.51 -2.43 14.33
C VAL A 109 1.15 -1.88 14.75
N GLU A 110 1.06 -1.38 15.99
CA GLU A 110 -0.21 -0.88 16.55
C GLU A 110 -0.73 0.37 15.85
N GLN A 111 0.13 1.10 15.15
CA GLN A 111 -0.25 2.30 14.40
C GLN A 111 -0.81 1.96 13.02
N VAL A 112 -0.61 0.74 12.55
CA VAL A 112 -1.06 0.35 11.21
C VAL A 112 -2.54 -0.03 11.26
N VAL A 113 -3.34 0.59 10.40
CA VAL A 113 -4.77 0.27 10.28
C VAL A 113 -4.91 -1.18 9.83
N GLY A 114 -5.72 -1.95 10.56
CA GLY A 114 -5.94 -3.35 10.25
C GLY A 114 -5.01 -4.31 10.98
N HIS A 115 -4.15 -3.81 11.89
CA HIS A 115 -3.23 -4.66 12.64
C HIS A 115 -3.95 -5.73 13.47
N ASP A 116 -5.21 -5.50 13.78
CA ASP A 116 -6.07 -6.46 14.50
C ASP A 116 -6.68 -7.52 13.56
N LEU A 117 -6.53 -7.35 12.25
CA LEU A 117 -7.15 -8.22 11.24
C LEU A 117 -6.13 -9.12 10.51
N ALA A 118 -4.87 -8.74 10.50
CA ALA A 118 -3.83 -9.46 9.75
C ALA A 118 -2.45 -9.18 10.34
N ASP A 119 -1.48 -10.00 9.96
CA ASP A 119 -0.09 -9.75 10.32
C ASP A 119 0.41 -8.49 9.61
N VAL A 120 1.26 -7.73 10.29
CA VAL A 120 1.81 -6.49 9.75
C VAL A 120 3.29 -6.68 9.45
N HIS A 121 3.69 -6.32 8.23
CA HIS A 121 5.08 -6.29 7.81
C HIS A 121 5.48 -4.85 7.56
N LEU A 122 6.43 -4.35 8.35
CA LEU A 122 6.89 -2.97 8.24
C LEU A 122 8.12 -2.90 7.34
N VAL A 123 8.09 -1.96 6.38
CA VAL A 123 9.22 -1.71 5.49
C VAL A 123 9.81 -0.38 5.91
N PRO A 124 11.08 -0.35 6.37
CA PRO A 124 11.70 0.89 6.80
C PRO A 124 11.79 1.90 5.66
N THR A 125 11.58 3.18 5.98
CA THR A 125 11.76 4.25 5.01
C THR A 125 13.24 4.40 4.69
N VAL A 126 13.57 4.35 3.40
CA VAL A 126 14.92 4.65 2.95
C VAL A 126 15.04 6.17 2.79
N GLU A 127 16.08 6.75 3.36
CA GLU A 127 16.31 8.19 3.31
C GLU A 127 16.30 8.68 1.86
N GLY A 128 15.56 9.77 1.62
CA GLY A 128 15.45 10.36 0.30
C GLY A 128 14.32 9.80 -0.57
N TYR A 129 13.63 8.76 -0.12
CA TYR A 129 12.59 8.11 -0.92
C TYR A 129 11.17 8.30 -0.38
N SER A 130 10.96 9.23 0.53
CA SER A 130 9.60 9.53 0.96
C SER A 130 8.90 10.42 -0.06
N THR A 131 7.59 10.23 -0.24
CA THR A 131 6.79 11.06 -1.15
C THR A 131 6.86 12.53 -0.74
N THR A 132 6.82 12.79 0.56
CA THR A 132 6.89 14.14 1.10
C THR A 132 8.20 14.83 0.70
N GLN A 133 9.32 14.16 0.82
CA GLN A 133 10.63 14.71 0.45
C GLN A 133 10.71 15.02 -1.04
N ILE A 134 10.15 14.15 -1.88
CA ILE A 134 10.14 14.36 -3.32
C ILE A 134 9.32 15.59 -3.68
N ILE A 135 8.14 15.73 -3.07
CA ILE A 135 7.26 16.87 -3.32
C ILE A 135 7.91 18.16 -2.84
N GLU A 136 8.54 18.16 -1.69
CA GLU A 136 9.23 19.33 -1.16
C GLU A 136 10.41 19.73 -2.04
N ALA A 137 11.15 18.77 -2.56
CA ALA A 137 12.25 19.03 -3.48
C ALA A 137 11.77 19.61 -4.80
N SER A 138 10.54 19.36 -5.19
CA SER A 138 9.94 19.85 -6.44
C SER A 138 9.40 21.27 -6.33
N LYS A 139 9.34 21.81 -5.14
CA LYS A 139 8.86 23.19 -4.93
C LYS A 139 9.96 24.22 -5.29
#